data_a56ba8e1755f80e4029935f9a137c866
#
_entry.id   a56ba8e1755f80e4029935f9a137c866
#
_cell.length_a   1.000
_cell.length_b   1.000
_cell.length_c   1.000
_cell.angle_alpha   90.00
_cell.angle_beta   90.00
_cell.angle_gamma   90.00
#
_symmetry.space_group_name_H-M   'P 1'
#
loop_
_entity.id
_entity.type
_entity.pdbx_description
1 polymer ?
#
loop_
_entity_poly.entity_id
_entity_poly.type
_entity_poly.pdbx_seq_one_letter_code
_entity_poly.pdbx_strand_id
1 'polypeptide(L)'
;MTKTIDLWLLDSSSVELGDVEKNYKSLLSAAETKRFAGYSLARSRKQLLLSRALLRHVLAFYVAIEDYDLTSGSHGRPQLVAKSVGENRQEESLAPPEISFNISHSRERFVVAVSNAGVVGVDVEYSARQRRVDRLMTRYFSHAEQAALMALPATQRQERFYALWTLKESYIKAKGLGLALPLADFSFSLAPQAKQICISFNGSLAGESPEPWRFWRSSAAGENYALALALETQEAEEVEVRAKHALNARELNHWSDFTRLS
;
A
#
# COMPACT_ATOMS: atom_id res chain seq x y z
N MET A 1 -22.81 4.78 -7.62
CA MET A 1 -21.67 5.63 -7.16
C MET A 1 -20.48 5.36 -8.05
N THR A 2 -19.69 6.36 -8.39
CA THR A 2 -18.46 6.18 -9.19
C THR A 2 -17.49 5.27 -8.45
N LYS A 3 -16.96 4.27 -9.13
CA LYS A 3 -15.95 3.36 -8.58
C LYS A 3 -14.59 4.04 -8.61
N THR A 4 -13.91 4.10 -7.46
CA THR A 4 -12.70 4.90 -7.32
C THR A 4 -11.61 4.19 -6.51
N ILE A 5 -10.36 4.57 -6.79
CA ILE A 5 -9.22 4.36 -5.90
C ILE A 5 -8.65 5.74 -5.56
N ASP A 6 -8.72 6.12 -4.31
CA ASP A 6 -8.10 7.34 -3.81
C ASP A 6 -6.68 7.03 -3.31
N LEU A 7 -5.69 7.76 -3.85
CA LEU A 7 -4.29 7.69 -3.46
C LEU A 7 -3.92 8.86 -2.57
N TRP A 8 -3.58 8.59 -1.33
CA TRP A 8 -3.11 9.56 -0.37
C TRP A 8 -1.60 9.42 -0.20
N LEU A 9 -0.89 10.53 -0.39
CA LEU A 9 0.57 10.56 -0.32
C LEU A 9 1.02 11.42 0.87
N LEU A 10 2.09 11.00 1.53
CA LEU A 10 2.79 11.76 2.56
C LEU A 10 4.27 11.82 2.22
N ASP A 11 4.82 13.03 2.20
CA ASP A 11 6.27 13.27 2.25
C ASP A 11 6.68 13.55 3.69
N SER A 12 7.44 12.65 4.26
CA SER A 12 7.91 12.75 5.65
C SER A 12 9.33 13.33 5.78
N SER A 13 9.89 13.89 4.71
CA SER A 13 11.28 14.41 4.71
C SER A 13 11.51 15.52 5.74
N SER A 14 10.50 16.36 5.98
CA SER A 14 10.55 17.46 6.96
C SER A 14 9.96 17.10 8.33
N VAL A 15 9.57 15.85 8.56
CA VAL A 15 8.95 15.39 9.82
C VAL A 15 10.02 14.87 10.77
N GLU A 16 10.09 15.41 11.98
CA GLU A 16 11.04 14.97 13.00
C GLU A 16 10.45 13.86 13.88
N LEU A 17 11.29 12.90 14.30
CA LEU A 17 10.85 11.78 15.13
C LEU A 17 10.25 12.24 16.46
N GLY A 18 10.84 13.25 17.10
CA GLY A 18 10.38 13.76 18.39
C GLY A 18 8.94 14.28 18.35
N ASP A 19 8.58 14.99 17.27
CA ASP A 19 7.23 15.50 17.07
C ASP A 19 6.24 14.35 16.82
N VAL A 20 6.65 13.37 16.03
CA VAL A 20 5.82 12.18 15.74
C VAL A 20 5.60 11.35 17.01
N GLU A 21 6.61 11.16 17.84
CA GLU A 21 6.47 10.44 19.12
C GLU A 21 5.51 11.17 20.06
N LYS A 22 5.67 12.47 20.21
CA LYS A 22 4.82 13.30 21.06
C LYS A 22 3.35 13.22 20.67
N ASN A 23 3.08 13.28 19.34
CA ASN A 23 1.72 13.43 18.84
C ASN A 23 1.00 12.08 18.61
N TYR A 24 1.74 11.01 18.28
CA TYR A 24 1.12 9.79 17.75
C TYR A 24 1.45 8.51 18.52
N LYS A 25 2.32 8.55 19.51
CA LYS A 25 2.67 7.35 20.29
C LYS A 25 1.47 6.74 21.03
N SER A 26 0.51 7.56 21.45
CA SER A 26 -0.74 7.11 22.08
C SER A 26 -1.68 6.36 21.13
N LEU A 27 -1.49 6.46 19.82
CA LEU A 27 -2.27 5.73 18.83
C LEU A 27 -1.86 4.26 18.70
N LEU A 28 -0.73 3.87 19.27
CA LEU A 28 -0.22 2.51 19.17
C LEU A 28 -1.01 1.57 20.08
N SER A 29 -1.41 0.42 19.54
CA SER A 29 -1.90 -0.70 20.36
C SER A 29 -0.79 -1.24 21.29
N ALA A 30 -1.15 -2.06 22.27
CA ALA A 30 -0.17 -2.69 23.17
C ALA A 30 0.91 -3.50 22.41
N ALA A 31 0.50 -4.26 21.37
CA ALA A 31 1.41 -5.03 20.52
C ALA A 31 2.36 -4.12 19.73
N GLU A 32 1.84 -3.02 19.19
CA GLU A 32 2.62 -2.04 18.43
C GLU A 32 3.56 -1.24 19.33
N THR A 33 3.15 -0.93 20.55
CA THR A 33 4.01 -0.30 21.57
C THR A 33 5.20 -1.20 21.91
N LYS A 34 4.97 -2.50 22.07
CA LYS A 34 6.06 -3.48 22.28
C LYS A 34 7.01 -3.53 21.08
N ARG A 35 6.46 -3.55 19.86
CA ARG A 35 7.24 -3.51 18.62
C ARG A 35 8.04 -2.22 18.49
N PHE A 36 7.43 -1.07 18.78
CA PHE A 36 8.07 0.25 18.80
C PHE A 36 9.27 0.28 19.76
N ALA A 37 9.10 -0.22 20.98
CA ALA A 37 10.18 -0.29 21.97
C ALA A 37 11.33 -1.20 21.51
N GLY A 38 11.06 -2.23 20.74
CA GLY A 38 12.07 -3.15 20.19
C GLY A 38 12.88 -2.58 19.02
N TYR A 39 12.48 -1.45 18.42
CA TYR A 39 13.24 -0.86 17.32
C TYR A 39 14.44 -0.07 17.83
N SER A 40 15.64 -0.47 17.42
CA SER A 40 16.89 0.28 17.69
C SER A 40 17.05 1.51 16.80
N LEU A 41 16.51 1.47 15.56
CA LEU A 41 16.66 2.54 14.58
C LEU A 41 15.54 3.57 14.70
N ALA A 42 15.90 4.84 14.87
CA ALA A 42 14.98 5.99 14.88
C ALA A 42 14.06 6.01 13.64
N ARG A 43 14.59 5.68 12.47
CA ARG A 43 13.82 5.58 11.23
C ARG A 43 12.68 4.56 11.34
N SER A 44 12.91 3.39 11.90
CA SER A 44 11.88 2.36 12.03
C SER A 44 10.77 2.78 13.00
N ARG A 45 11.13 3.49 14.08
CA ARG A 45 10.18 4.10 15.01
C ARG A 45 9.32 5.15 14.30
N LYS A 46 9.95 6.09 13.58
CA LYS A 46 9.28 7.11 12.78
C LYS A 46 8.31 6.48 11.77
N GLN A 47 8.76 5.46 11.03
CA GLN A 47 7.94 4.77 10.03
C GLN A 47 6.70 4.10 10.63
N LEU A 48 6.84 3.44 11.77
CA LEU A 48 5.70 2.81 12.44
C LEU A 48 4.65 3.86 12.85
N LEU A 49 5.07 4.92 13.52
CA LEU A 49 4.18 5.98 14.00
C LEU A 49 3.47 6.69 12.84
N LEU A 50 4.23 7.11 11.82
CA LEU A 50 3.66 7.78 10.65
C LEU A 50 2.70 6.89 9.87
N SER A 51 2.99 5.59 9.75
CA SER A 51 2.07 4.65 9.10
C SER A 51 0.74 4.58 9.84
N ARG A 52 0.74 4.58 11.17
CA ARG A 52 -0.46 4.51 11.99
C ARG A 52 -1.23 5.82 12.01
N ALA A 53 -0.52 6.94 12.11
CA ALA A 53 -1.11 8.27 12.02
C ALA A 53 -1.79 8.50 10.66
N LEU A 54 -1.06 8.22 9.58
CA LEU A 54 -1.57 8.40 8.22
C LEU A 54 -2.79 7.52 7.94
N LEU A 55 -2.76 6.24 8.33
CA LEU A 55 -3.90 5.35 8.15
C LEU A 55 -5.14 5.87 8.87
N ARG A 56 -5.03 6.25 10.15
CA ARG A 56 -6.18 6.77 10.91
C ARG A 56 -6.73 8.05 10.28
N HIS A 57 -5.85 8.95 9.88
CA HIS A 57 -6.25 10.19 9.22
C HIS A 57 -7.00 9.92 7.91
N VAL A 58 -6.42 9.14 7.04
CA VAL A 58 -7.02 8.84 5.73
C VAL A 58 -8.36 8.11 5.91
N LEU A 59 -8.41 7.12 6.79
CA LEU A 59 -9.62 6.31 6.98
C LEU A 59 -10.77 7.10 7.61
N ALA A 60 -10.49 8.14 8.39
CA ALA A 60 -11.52 9.02 8.96
C ALA A 60 -12.33 9.79 7.89
N PHE A 61 -11.84 9.90 6.65
CA PHE A 61 -12.61 10.45 5.54
C PHE A 61 -13.64 9.47 4.95
N TYR A 62 -13.58 8.19 5.33
CA TYR A 62 -14.40 7.13 4.73
C TYR A 62 -15.28 6.42 5.74
N VAL A 63 -14.88 6.38 7.00
CA VAL A 63 -15.60 5.69 8.09
C VAL A 63 -15.51 6.50 9.38
N ALA A 64 -16.46 6.29 10.29
CA ALA A 64 -16.37 6.78 11.67
C ALA A 64 -15.26 5.99 12.40
N ILE A 65 -14.01 6.46 12.24
CA ILE A 65 -12.79 5.71 12.63
C ILE A 65 -12.74 5.39 14.13
N GLU A 66 -13.47 6.16 14.96
CA GLU A 66 -13.65 5.93 16.39
C GLU A 66 -14.38 4.62 16.70
N ASP A 67 -15.19 4.12 15.79
CA ASP A 67 -15.96 2.89 15.95
C ASP A 67 -15.14 1.63 15.59
N TYR A 68 -13.91 1.81 15.11
CA TYR A 68 -13.07 0.71 14.67
C TYR A 68 -11.71 0.69 15.37
N ASP A 69 -11.20 -0.53 15.58
CA ASP A 69 -9.80 -0.77 15.92
C ASP A 69 -9.00 -1.05 14.66
N LEU A 70 -7.86 -0.36 14.53
CA LEU A 70 -6.89 -0.64 13.48
C LEU A 70 -5.96 -1.77 13.96
N THR A 71 -6.18 -2.96 13.45
CA THR A 71 -5.42 -4.17 13.82
C THR A 71 -4.49 -4.60 12.69
N SER A 72 -3.69 -5.62 12.94
CA SER A 72 -2.88 -6.27 11.91
C SER A 72 -3.41 -7.68 11.69
N GLY A 73 -3.88 -7.96 10.49
CA GLY A 73 -4.26 -9.30 10.06
C GLY A 73 -3.05 -10.22 9.86
N SER A 74 -3.30 -11.40 9.31
CA SER A 74 -2.25 -12.31 8.87
C SER A 74 -1.28 -11.59 7.92
N HIS A 75 -0.01 -11.87 8.01
CA HIS A 75 1.05 -11.23 7.20
C HIS A 75 1.20 -9.71 7.40
N GLY A 76 0.63 -9.15 8.48
CA GLY A 76 0.82 -7.75 8.86
C GLY A 76 0.00 -6.73 8.08
N ARG A 77 -0.96 -7.16 7.24
CA ARG A 77 -1.89 -6.25 6.54
C ARG A 77 -2.77 -5.52 7.56
N PRO A 78 -2.82 -4.19 7.58
CA PRO A 78 -3.74 -3.45 8.44
C PRO A 78 -5.21 -3.74 8.08
N GLN A 79 -6.05 -3.86 9.11
CA GLN A 79 -7.48 -4.14 8.98
C GLN A 79 -8.26 -3.30 9.99
N LEU A 80 -9.48 -2.90 9.62
CA LEU A 80 -10.45 -2.32 10.53
C LEU A 80 -11.31 -3.42 11.13
N VAL A 81 -11.40 -3.45 12.44
CA VAL A 81 -12.29 -4.34 13.19
C VAL A 81 -13.23 -3.47 14.01
N ALA A 82 -14.53 -3.68 13.87
CA ALA A 82 -15.52 -2.96 14.66
C ALA A 82 -15.26 -3.18 16.15
N LYS A 83 -15.29 -2.10 16.94
CA LYS A 83 -15.21 -2.19 18.39
C LYS A 83 -16.46 -2.87 18.93
N SER A 84 -16.30 -3.80 19.86
CA SER A 84 -17.42 -4.35 20.60
C SER A 84 -18.10 -3.23 21.40
N VAL A 85 -19.36 -2.98 21.10
CA VAL A 85 -20.19 -2.09 21.90
C VAL A 85 -20.55 -2.85 23.18
N GLY A 86 -20.25 -2.27 24.35
CA GLY A 86 -20.44 -2.91 25.65
C GLY A 86 -21.86 -3.47 25.84
N GLU A 87 -22.02 -4.39 26.79
CA GLU A 87 -23.14 -5.32 27.02
C GLU A 87 -24.57 -4.72 27.07
N ASN A 88 -24.75 -3.41 26.91
CA ASN A 88 -26.05 -2.73 27.08
C ASN A 88 -26.64 -2.06 25.82
N ARG A 89 -26.02 -2.22 24.64
CA ARG A 89 -26.67 -1.88 23.36
C ARG A 89 -26.94 -3.15 22.61
N GLN A 90 -28.21 -3.33 22.20
CA GLN A 90 -28.62 -4.41 21.28
C GLN A 90 -27.59 -4.50 20.16
N GLU A 91 -27.08 -5.72 19.91
CA GLU A 91 -26.07 -6.07 18.90
C GLU A 91 -26.51 -5.65 17.49
N GLU A 92 -26.51 -4.37 17.19
CA GLU A 92 -26.29 -3.96 15.81
C GLU A 92 -24.78 -4.05 15.57
N SER A 93 -24.33 -5.23 15.17
CA SER A 93 -23.00 -5.44 14.65
C SER A 93 -22.77 -4.42 13.55
N LEU A 94 -21.86 -3.46 13.79
CA LEU A 94 -21.44 -2.52 12.74
C LEU A 94 -21.00 -3.35 11.53
N ALA A 95 -21.69 -3.12 10.40
CA ALA A 95 -21.29 -3.76 9.16
C ALA A 95 -19.84 -3.42 8.84
N PRO A 96 -19.05 -4.34 8.28
CA PRO A 96 -17.72 -4.04 7.84
C PRO A 96 -17.78 -2.88 6.83
N PRO A 97 -16.80 -1.93 6.86
CA PRO A 97 -16.83 -0.82 5.93
C PRO A 97 -16.74 -1.32 4.49
N GLU A 98 -17.56 -0.75 3.60
CA GLU A 98 -17.58 -1.05 2.15
C GLU A 98 -16.35 -0.50 1.41
N ILE A 99 -15.20 -0.47 2.08
CA ILE A 99 -13.94 -0.01 1.53
C ILE A 99 -12.84 -1.05 1.72
N SER A 100 -11.93 -1.10 0.77
CA SER A 100 -10.65 -1.78 0.91
C SER A 100 -9.55 -0.73 0.97
N PHE A 101 -8.52 -0.98 1.78
CA PHE A 101 -7.38 -0.09 1.83
C PHE A 101 -6.05 -0.85 1.96
N ASN A 102 -4.98 -0.19 1.56
CA ASN A 102 -3.62 -0.71 1.69
C ASN A 102 -2.63 0.43 1.89
N ILE A 103 -1.49 0.15 2.51
CA ILE A 103 -0.42 1.12 2.75
C ILE A 103 0.92 0.58 2.29
N SER A 104 1.73 1.46 1.72
CA SER A 104 3.15 1.21 1.46
C SER A 104 3.99 2.41 1.84
N HIS A 105 5.27 2.19 2.11
CA HIS A 105 6.23 3.26 2.31
C HIS A 105 7.63 2.84 1.86
N SER A 106 8.37 3.79 1.29
CA SER A 106 9.77 3.63 0.97
C SER A 106 10.50 4.94 1.24
N ARG A 107 11.55 4.89 2.09
CA ARG A 107 12.23 6.08 2.59
C ARG A 107 11.26 7.08 3.21
N GLU A 108 11.12 8.28 2.59
CA GLU A 108 10.32 9.37 3.12
C GLU A 108 8.90 9.45 2.48
N ARG A 109 8.59 8.55 1.54
CA ARG A 109 7.26 8.48 0.92
C ARG A 109 6.40 7.41 1.57
N PHE A 110 5.18 7.80 1.93
CA PHE A 110 4.11 6.91 2.36
C PHE A 110 2.94 7.08 1.40
N VAL A 111 2.29 5.98 1.09
CA VAL A 111 1.13 5.95 0.20
C VAL A 111 0.06 5.09 0.82
N VAL A 112 -1.16 5.61 0.93
CA VAL A 112 -2.36 4.85 1.27
C VAL A 112 -3.27 4.85 0.07
N ALA A 113 -3.72 3.67 -0.34
CA ALA A 113 -4.78 3.49 -1.33
C ALA A 113 -6.07 3.11 -0.61
N VAL A 114 -7.19 3.77 -0.95
CA VAL A 114 -8.53 3.43 -0.47
C VAL A 114 -9.43 3.22 -1.68
N SER A 115 -10.14 2.10 -1.72
CA SER A 115 -10.99 1.69 -2.85
C SER A 115 -12.40 1.32 -2.40
N ASN A 116 -13.40 1.76 -3.16
CA ASN A 116 -14.78 1.28 -3.10
C ASN A 116 -15.15 0.37 -4.29
N ALA A 117 -14.15 -0.02 -5.09
CA ALA A 117 -14.32 -0.81 -6.32
C ALA A 117 -13.90 -2.28 -6.16
N GLY A 118 -13.29 -2.66 -5.04
CA GLY A 118 -12.76 -3.99 -4.79
C GLY A 118 -11.51 -3.98 -3.93
N VAL A 119 -10.83 -5.11 -3.84
CA VAL A 119 -9.67 -5.29 -2.97
C VAL A 119 -8.44 -4.63 -3.59
N VAL A 120 -7.85 -3.64 -2.89
CA VAL A 120 -6.72 -2.86 -3.39
C VAL A 120 -5.41 -3.24 -2.70
N GLY A 121 -4.34 -3.23 -3.48
CA GLY A 121 -2.96 -3.25 -3.00
C GLY A 121 -2.15 -2.11 -3.62
N VAL A 122 -1.24 -1.53 -2.84
CA VAL A 122 -0.35 -0.45 -3.29
C VAL A 122 1.08 -0.76 -2.90
N ASP A 123 2.01 -0.44 -3.79
CA ASP A 123 3.42 -0.45 -3.46
C ASP A 123 4.14 0.78 -4.00
N VAL A 124 5.08 1.30 -3.18
CA VAL A 124 5.97 2.41 -3.54
C VAL A 124 7.39 2.06 -3.18
N GLU A 125 8.32 2.30 -4.11
CA GLU A 125 9.75 2.05 -3.90
C GLU A 125 10.60 3.22 -4.37
N TYR A 126 11.62 3.56 -3.58
CA TYR A 126 12.62 4.54 -3.98
C TYR A 126 13.53 3.94 -5.04
N SER A 127 13.37 4.38 -6.28
CA SER A 127 13.99 3.78 -7.47
C SER A 127 15.39 4.28 -7.79
N ALA A 128 15.85 5.40 -7.19
CA ALA A 128 17.21 5.89 -7.40
C ALA A 128 18.28 5.10 -6.62
N ARG A 129 17.88 4.14 -5.78
CA ARG A 129 18.83 3.25 -5.09
C ARG A 129 19.36 2.20 -6.05
N GLN A 130 20.69 2.17 -6.24
CA GLN A 130 21.32 1.03 -6.89
C GLN A 130 21.20 -0.21 -5.98
N ARG A 131 20.26 -1.08 -6.32
CA ARG A 131 20.18 -2.44 -5.73
C ARG A 131 21.00 -3.39 -6.59
N ARG A 132 21.35 -4.54 -6.02
CA ARG A 132 21.82 -5.68 -6.83
C ARG A 132 20.62 -6.28 -7.56
N VAL A 133 20.17 -5.57 -8.62
CA VAL A 133 19.00 -5.92 -9.43
C VAL A 133 19.07 -7.38 -9.86
N ASP A 134 20.24 -7.84 -10.31
CA ASP A 134 20.44 -9.19 -10.81
C ASP A 134 20.05 -10.28 -9.80
N ARG A 135 20.42 -10.13 -8.51
CA ARG A 135 20.09 -11.12 -7.47
C ARG A 135 18.59 -11.17 -7.16
N LEU A 136 17.96 -10.02 -7.10
CA LEU A 136 16.52 -9.93 -6.81
C LEU A 136 15.72 -10.45 -8.00
N MET A 137 16.12 -10.08 -9.20
CA MET A 137 15.52 -10.54 -10.44
C MET A 137 15.56 -12.08 -10.54
N THR A 138 16.72 -12.71 -10.36
CA THR A 138 16.86 -14.16 -10.45
C THR A 138 16.00 -14.91 -9.42
N ARG A 139 15.78 -14.31 -8.25
CA ARG A 139 15.03 -14.94 -7.16
C ARG A 139 13.51 -14.79 -7.29
N TYR A 140 13.04 -13.65 -7.81
CA TYR A 140 11.65 -13.24 -7.67
C TYR A 140 10.92 -13.02 -8.98
N PHE A 141 11.63 -12.88 -10.10
CA PHE A 141 10.99 -12.64 -11.39
C PHE A 141 10.86 -13.93 -12.20
N SER A 142 9.79 -14.03 -12.97
CA SER A 142 9.61 -15.12 -13.91
C SER A 142 10.70 -15.12 -14.98
N HIS A 143 10.92 -16.24 -15.64
CA HIS A 143 11.88 -16.33 -16.75
C HIS A 143 11.56 -15.33 -17.88
N ALA A 144 10.27 -15.11 -18.18
CA ALA A 144 9.85 -14.15 -19.20
C ALA A 144 10.21 -12.70 -18.83
N GLU A 145 9.98 -12.31 -17.58
CA GLU A 145 10.35 -10.98 -17.08
C GLU A 145 11.88 -10.78 -17.04
N GLN A 146 12.61 -11.81 -16.63
CA GLN A 146 14.09 -11.80 -16.64
C GLN A 146 14.61 -11.58 -18.06
N ALA A 147 14.13 -12.37 -19.03
CA ALA A 147 14.52 -12.24 -20.43
C ALA A 147 14.18 -10.84 -21.00
N ALA A 148 12.97 -10.35 -20.75
CA ALA A 148 12.55 -9.02 -21.17
C ALA A 148 13.40 -7.91 -20.56
N LEU A 149 13.76 -8.02 -19.28
CA LEU A 149 14.61 -7.04 -18.59
C LEU A 149 16.04 -7.05 -19.15
N MET A 150 16.61 -8.24 -19.39
CA MET A 150 17.98 -8.39 -19.94
C MET A 150 18.10 -7.93 -21.38
N ALA A 151 17.02 -7.96 -22.15
CA ALA A 151 16.99 -7.43 -23.51
C ALA A 151 17.04 -5.88 -23.57
N LEU A 152 16.77 -5.18 -22.45
CA LEU A 152 16.86 -3.73 -22.39
C LEU A 152 18.31 -3.24 -22.29
N PRO A 153 18.59 -1.99 -22.79
CA PRO A 153 19.83 -1.29 -22.47
C PRO A 153 20.04 -1.17 -20.96
N ALA A 154 21.29 -1.29 -20.50
CA ALA A 154 21.62 -1.27 -19.07
C ALA A 154 21.05 -0.04 -18.32
N THR A 155 20.99 1.11 -18.99
CA THR A 155 20.42 2.36 -18.45
C THR A 155 18.92 2.30 -18.15
N GLN A 156 18.17 1.41 -18.81
CA GLN A 156 16.73 1.27 -18.64
C GLN A 156 16.35 0.14 -17.67
N ARG A 157 17.29 -0.77 -17.34
CA ARG A 157 17.01 -1.96 -16.54
C ARG A 157 16.55 -1.64 -15.13
N GLN A 158 17.14 -0.63 -14.50
CA GLN A 158 16.78 -0.24 -13.13
C GLN A 158 15.35 0.28 -13.06
N GLU A 159 14.96 1.16 -13.96
CA GLU A 159 13.59 1.67 -14.02
C GLU A 159 12.59 0.54 -14.26
N ARG A 160 12.87 -0.32 -15.24
CA ARG A 160 12.01 -1.48 -15.55
C ARG A 160 11.93 -2.46 -14.40
N PHE A 161 13.03 -2.69 -13.70
CA PHE A 161 13.05 -3.54 -12.51
C PHE A 161 12.10 -3.02 -11.43
N TYR A 162 12.19 -1.74 -11.07
CA TYR A 162 11.31 -1.16 -10.06
C TYR A 162 9.85 -1.12 -10.50
N ALA A 163 9.58 -0.93 -11.78
CA ALA A 163 8.24 -1.01 -12.33
C ALA A 163 7.61 -2.39 -12.15
N LEU A 164 8.35 -3.46 -12.46
CA LEU A 164 7.90 -4.84 -12.26
C LEU A 164 7.82 -5.20 -10.77
N TRP A 165 8.79 -4.77 -9.98
CA TRP A 165 8.84 -5.03 -8.55
C TRP A 165 7.61 -4.46 -7.84
N THR A 166 7.29 -3.17 -8.04
CA THR A 166 6.13 -2.52 -7.42
C THR A 166 4.81 -3.13 -7.88
N LEU A 167 4.70 -3.57 -9.13
CA LEU A 167 3.52 -4.31 -9.60
C LEU A 167 3.36 -5.65 -8.89
N LYS A 168 4.43 -6.43 -8.75
CA LYS A 168 4.41 -7.70 -8.01
C LYS A 168 4.03 -7.50 -6.54
N GLU A 169 4.65 -6.53 -5.87
CA GLU A 169 4.36 -6.23 -4.48
C GLU A 169 2.94 -5.70 -4.28
N SER A 170 2.42 -4.85 -5.19
CA SER A 170 1.03 -4.38 -5.11
C SER A 170 0.03 -5.54 -5.25
N TYR A 171 0.28 -6.49 -6.17
CA TYR A 171 -0.52 -7.69 -6.32
C TYR A 171 -0.51 -8.57 -5.07
N ILE A 172 0.67 -8.86 -4.51
CA ILE A 172 0.82 -9.65 -3.29
C ILE A 172 0.09 -9.01 -2.11
N LYS A 173 0.18 -7.69 -2.00
CA LYS A 173 -0.50 -6.92 -0.95
C LYS A 173 -2.03 -6.96 -1.10
N ALA A 174 -2.54 -6.92 -2.33
CA ALA A 174 -3.97 -7.11 -2.59
C ALA A 174 -4.42 -8.52 -2.20
N LYS A 175 -3.69 -9.56 -2.61
CA LYS A 175 -3.97 -10.96 -2.21
C LYS A 175 -3.84 -11.19 -0.70
N GLY A 176 -3.09 -10.36 0.02
CA GLY A 176 -2.91 -10.48 1.47
C GLY A 176 -2.06 -11.68 1.92
N LEU A 177 -1.36 -12.34 1.00
CA LEU A 177 -0.58 -13.56 1.26
C LEU A 177 0.89 -13.29 1.58
N GLY A 178 1.35 -12.05 1.42
CA GLY A 178 2.75 -11.69 1.61
C GLY A 178 3.68 -12.51 0.69
N LEU A 179 4.93 -12.68 1.11
CA LEU A 179 5.94 -13.43 0.34
C LEU A 179 5.73 -14.96 0.33
N ALA A 180 4.62 -15.46 0.88
CA ALA A 180 4.24 -16.85 0.72
C ALA A 180 3.79 -17.15 -0.72
N LEU A 181 3.35 -16.12 -1.46
CA LEU A 181 3.01 -16.26 -2.87
C LEU A 181 4.30 -16.41 -3.71
N PRO A 182 4.42 -17.44 -4.59
CA PRO A 182 5.60 -17.62 -5.42
C PRO A 182 5.66 -16.57 -6.53
N LEU A 183 6.50 -15.54 -6.36
CA LEU A 183 6.60 -14.40 -7.28
C LEU A 183 7.03 -14.77 -8.69
N ALA A 184 7.77 -15.86 -8.86
CA ALA A 184 8.18 -16.34 -10.17
C ALA A 184 7.07 -17.03 -10.98
N ASP A 185 5.95 -17.38 -10.32
CA ASP A 185 4.82 -18.08 -10.93
C ASP A 185 3.78 -17.15 -11.55
N PHE A 186 4.04 -15.85 -11.58
CA PHE A 186 3.25 -14.89 -12.35
C PHE A 186 4.14 -13.81 -12.97
N SER A 187 3.69 -13.23 -14.06
CA SER A 187 4.43 -12.26 -14.87
C SER A 187 3.60 -11.06 -15.25
N PHE A 188 4.24 -9.89 -15.28
CA PHE A 188 3.66 -8.68 -15.84
C PHE A 188 4.23 -8.38 -17.21
N SER A 189 3.33 -8.07 -18.17
CA SER A 189 3.70 -7.53 -19.47
C SER A 189 3.58 -6.00 -19.46
N LEU A 190 4.68 -5.32 -19.77
CA LEU A 190 4.79 -3.86 -19.87
C LEU A 190 5.14 -3.46 -21.31
N ALA A 191 4.37 -3.95 -22.29
CA ALA A 191 4.60 -3.59 -23.68
C ALA A 191 4.28 -2.09 -23.90
N PRO A 192 5.16 -1.34 -24.60
CA PRO A 192 4.98 0.10 -24.84
C PRO A 192 3.66 0.46 -25.53
N GLN A 193 3.13 -0.45 -26.35
CA GLN A 193 1.89 -0.29 -27.11
C GLN A 193 0.65 -0.81 -26.37
N ALA A 194 0.82 -1.51 -25.24
CA ALA A 194 -0.31 -2.04 -24.50
C ALA A 194 -1.02 -0.91 -23.72
N LYS A 195 -2.31 -0.74 -23.97
CA LYS A 195 -3.16 0.20 -23.21
C LYS A 195 -3.33 -0.21 -21.74
N GLN A 196 -3.08 -1.48 -21.43
CA GLN A 196 -3.28 -2.06 -20.10
C GLN A 196 -2.08 -2.87 -19.67
N ILE A 197 -1.83 -2.89 -18.37
CA ILE A 197 -0.85 -3.76 -17.73
C ILE A 197 -1.54 -5.11 -17.52
N CYS A 198 -0.97 -6.16 -18.11
CA CYS A 198 -1.53 -7.50 -18.01
C CYS A 198 -0.69 -8.38 -17.07
N ILE A 199 -1.37 -9.20 -16.27
CA ILE A 199 -0.79 -10.28 -15.49
C ILE A 199 -1.05 -11.62 -16.21
N SER A 200 -0.10 -12.53 -16.13
CA SER A 200 -0.25 -13.91 -16.56
C SER A 200 0.30 -14.85 -15.49
N PHE A 201 -0.30 -16.02 -15.37
CA PHE A 201 0.00 -16.99 -14.34
C PHE A 201 0.62 -18.25 -14.94
N ASN A 202 1.55 -18.86 -14.19
CA ASN A 202 2.21 -20.11 -14.55
C ASN A 202 2.54 -20.92 -13.28
N GLY A 203 3.24 -22.03 -13.43
CA GLY A 203 3.68 -22.85 -12.30
C GLY A 203 2.52 -23.24 -11.37
N SER A 204 2.68 -22.98 -10.09
CA SER A 204 1.65 -23.29 -9.07
C SER A 204 0.41 -22.40 -9.15
N LEU A 205 0.47 -21.29 -9.88
CA LEU A 205 -0.63 -20.34 -10.07
C LEU A 205 -1.30 -20.47 -11.44
N ALA A 206 -0.98 -21.47 -12.26
CA ALA A 206 -1.52 -21.62 -13.61
C ALA A 206 -3.06 -21.73 -13.70
N GLY A 207 -3.75 -22.00 -12.58
CA GLY A 207 -5.20 -22.03 -12.48
C GLY A 207 -5.84 -20.68 -12.09
N GLU A 208 -5.05 -19.65 -11.78
CA GLU A 208 -5.55 -18.33 -11.44
C GLU A 208 -6.03 -17.58 -12.71
N SER A 209 -7.08 -16.77 -12.57
CA SER A 209 -7.59 -15.94 -13.67
C SER A 209 -7.02 -14.53 -13.61
N PRO A 210 -6.58 -13.95 -14.74
CA PRO A 210 -6.19 -12.55 -14.83
C PRO A 210 -7.39 -11.58 -14.88
N GLU A 211 -8.59 -12.06 -15.20
CA GLU A 211 -9.76 -11.23 -15.51
C GLU A 211 -10.20 -10.27 -14.40
N PRO A 212 -10.20 -10.64 -13.11
CA PRO A 212 -10.63 -9.72 -12.05
C PRO A 212 -9.58 -8.66 -11.72
N TRP A 213 -8.42 -8.69 -12.36
CA TRP A 213 -7.30 -7.83 -12.00
C TRP A 213 -7.17 -6.62 -12.90
N ARG A 214 -6.94 -5.45 -12.26
CA ARG A 214 -6.58 -4.18 -12.90
C ARG A 214 -5.33 -3.63 -12.24
N PHE A 215 -4.45 -3.03 -13.06
CA PHE A 215 -3.15 -2.53 -12.59
C PHE A 215 -2.88 -1.14 -13.13
N TRP A 216 -2.26 -0.32 -12.30
CA TRP A 216 -1.79 1.02 -12.67
C TRP A 216 -0.38 1.24 -12.17
N ARG A 217 0.34 2.08 -12.88
CA ARG A 217 1.59 2.71 -12.45
C ARG A 217 1.34 4.21 -12.34
N SER A 218 2.00 4.87 -11.39
CA SER A 218 1.82 6.30 -11.17
C SER A 218 3.15 6.97 -10.85
N SER A 219 3.32 8.21 -11.32
CA SER A 219 4.42 9.10 -10.95
C SER A 219 4.09 10.00 -9.74
N ALA A 220 2.92 9.85 -9.13
CA ALA A 220 2.45 10.70 -8.04
C ALA A 220 3.39 10.74 -6.82
N ALA A 221 4.21 9.70 -6.60
CA ALA A 221 5.18 9.65 -5.51
C ALA A 221 6.45 10.47 -5.76
N GLY A 222 6.63 11.06 -6.95
CA GLY A 222 7.78 11.87 -7.35
C GLY A 222 8.79 11.14 -8.23
N GLU A 223 9.74 11.89 -8.82
CA GLU A 223 10.65 11.41 -9.86
C GLU A 223 11.49 10.18 -9.51
N ASN A 224 11.91 10.07 -8.26
CA ASN A 224 12.77 8.98 -7.81
C ASN A 224 11.99 7.82 -7.16
N TYR A 225 10.71 7.69 -7.47
CA TYR A 225 9.87 6.65 -6.90
C TYR A 225 9.10 5.91 -7.98
N ALA A 226 9.05 4.59 -7.86
CA ALA A 226 8.12 3.75 -8.59
C ALA A 226 6.92 3.47 -7.69
N LEU A 227 5.71 3.62 -8.22
CA LEU A 227 4.45 3.34 -7.54
C LEU A 227 3.56 2.49 -8.44
N ALA A 228 2.96 1.46 -7.87
CA ALA A 228 1.99 0.62 -8.55
C ALA A 228 0.78 0.31 -7.67
N LEU A 229 -0.34 0.07 -8.34
CA LEU A 229 -1.61 -0.36 -7.77
C LEU A 229 -2.05 -1.67 -8.40
N ALA A 230 -2.65 -2.53 -7.59
CA ALA A 230 -3.40 -3.68 -8.00
C ALA A 230 -4.82 -3.59 -7.43
N LEU A 231 -5.82 -3.89 -8.22
CA LEU A 231 -7.22 -3.97 -7.81
C LEU A 231 -7.78 -5.31 -8.26
N GLU A 232 -8.34 -6.06 -7.32
CA GLU A 232 -9.19 -7.21 -7.62
C GLU A 232 -10.65 -6.74 -7.59
N THR A 233 -11.33 -6.80 -8.74
CA THR A 233 -12.70 -6.30 -8.89
C THR A 233 -13.49 -7.16 -9.86
N GLN A 234 -14.77 -7.30 -9.60
CA GLN A 234 -15.75 -7.91 -10.51
C GLN A 234 -16.44 -6.84 -11.39
N GLU A 235 -16.13 -5.56 -11.15
CA GLU A 235 -16.75 -4.47 -11.87
C GLU A 235 -16.22 -4.39 -13.31
N ALA A 236 -17.15 -4.38 -14.26
CA ALA A 236 -16.84 -4.15 -15.68
C ALA A 236 -16.61 -2.66 -15.98
N GLU A 237 -17.07 -1.76 -15.08
CA GLU A 237 -16.99 -0.32 -15.26
C GLU A 237 -15.56 0.20 -15.06
N GLU A 238 -15.30 1.37 -15.65
CA GLU A 238 -14.03 2.07 -15.49
C GLU A 238 -13.86 2.55 -14.02
N VAL A 239 -12.70 2.24 -13.45
CA VAL A 239 -12.34 2.67 -12.10
C VAL A 239 -11.43 3.89 -12.21
N GLU A 240 -11.86 4.99 -11.60
CA GLU A 240 -11.10 6.23 -11.58
C GLU A 240 -10.05 6.19 -10.46
N VAL A 241 -8.78 6.44 -10.80
CA VAL A 241 -7.68 6.61 -9.83
C VAL A 241 -7.45 8.09 -9.57
N ARG A 242 -7.66 8.52 -8.31
CA ARG A 242 -7.56 9.91 -7.88
C ARG A 242 -6.37 10.11 -6.95
N ALA A 243 -5.41 10.94 -7.35
CA ALA A 243 -4.39 11.40 -6.42
C ALA A 243 -4.99 12.46 -5.48
N LYS A 244 -5.01 12.17 -4.19
CA LYS A 244 -5.37 13.12 -3.14
C LYS A 244 -4.12 13.83 -2.64
N HIS A 245 -4.29 14.99 -2.01
CA HIS A 245 -3.17 15.81 -1.57
C HIS A 245 -2.15 15.03 -0.74
N ALA A 246 -0.88 15.31 -1.01
CA ALA A 246 0.19 14.96 -0.10
C ALA A 246 0.01 15.76 1.19
N LEU A 247 -0.28 15.06 2.29
CA LEU A 247 -0.23 15.65 3.61
C LEU A 247 1.21 16.10 3.87
N ASN A 248 1.39 17.35 4.26
CA ASN A 248 2.69 17.82 4.70
C ASN A 248 2.82 17.70 6.23
N ALA A 249 4.04 17.87 6.74
CA ALA A 249 4.31 17.77 8.17
C ALA A 249 3.47 18.72 9.02
N ARG A 250 3.07 19.89 8.50
CA ARG A 250 2.24 20.86 9.23
C ARG A 250 0.80 20.36 9.36
N GLU A 251 0.25 19.79 8.31
CA GLU A 251 -1.10 19.21 8.32
C GLU A 251 -1.20 18.01 9.26
N LEU A 252 -0.15 17.17 9.33
CA LEU A 252 -0.08 16.11 10.33
C LEU A 252 -0.02 16.62 11.77
N ASN A 253 0.67 17.72 12.03
CA ASN A 253 0.83 18.29 13.37
C ASN A 253 -0.41 19.04 13.87
N HIS A 254 -1.26 19.54 12.99
CA HIS A 254 -2.52 20.21 13.34
C HIS A 254 -3.70 19.24 13.48
N TRP A 255 -3.48 17.96 13.34
CA TRP A 255 -4.54 16.97 13.33
C TRP A 255 -5.26 16.77 14.67
N SER A 256 -4.62 17.01 15.80
CA SER A 256 -5.32 16.99 17.11
C SER A 256 -6.54 17.93 17.17
N ASP A 257 -6.61 18.91 16.26
CA ASP A 257 -7.68 19.88 16.23
C ASP A 257 -8.88 19.42 15.37
N PHE A 258 -8.67 18.49 14.41
CA PHE A 258 -9.74 17.99 13.54
C PHE A 258 -10.62 16.91 14.18
N THR A 259 -10.11 16.17 15.16
CA THR A 259 -10.90 15.19 15.92
C THR A 259 -11.86 15.82 16.93
N ARG A 260 -11.89 17.16 17.06
CA ARG A 260 -12.80 17.92 17.93
C ARG A 260 -13.94 18.59 17.18
N LEU A 261 -14.09 18.39 15.87
CA LEU A 261 -15.12 19.03 15.04
C LEU A 261 -16.20 18.04 14.55
N SER A 262 -16.43 16.95 15.26
CA SER A 262 -17.57 16.06 15.03
C SER A 262 -18.44 15.95 16.25
#